data_a2d8302180a6672c2f6d98613619cb38
#
_entry.id   a2d8302180a6672c2f6d98613619cb38
#
_cell.length_a   1.000
_cell.length_b   1.000
_cell.length_c   1.000
_cell.angle_alpha   90.00
_cell.angle_beta   90.00
_cell.angle_gamma   90.00
#
_symmetry.space_group_name_H-M   'P 1'
#
loop_
_entity.id
_entity.type
_entity.pdbx_description
1 polymer ?
#
loop_
_entity_poly.entity_id
_entity_poly.type
_entity_poly.pdbx_seq_one_letter_code
_entity_poly.pdbx_strand_id
1 'polypeptide(L)'
;VFARIEQADNGINMNINYKFDTRLFPEIELLKQRQQSLSEQMSLRFELLARRAYPDLTPFELRCKIFDALPDAEGDIRLMQQANEALMSKLDAICAANNIQYWLSYGSLVGTLSRSGFIPWDDDIDICMLRSDVDKLTAALKDDPEFQITLVYDWFVKCRQVRFCSTNSLIPCFVDISIYDRAAENSKRANDQLRQLRIELMDFFDNNELEFSLER
;
A
#
# COMPACT_ATOMS: atom_id res chain seq x y z
N VAL A 1 -25.59 30.81 29.11
CA VAL A 1 -24.29 31.02 28.48
C VAL A 1 -23.89 29.77 27.71
N PHE A 2 -23.90 28.57 28.32
CA PHE A 2 -23.48 27.32 27.66
C PHE A 2 -24.32 26.96 26.43
N ALA A 3 -25.64 27.06 26.48
CA ALA A 3 -26.53 26.80 25.33
C ALA A 3 -26.26 27.74 24.13
N ARG A 4 -25.79 28.98 24.36
CA ARG A 4 -25.39 29.89 23.28
C ARG A 4 -24.03 29.53 22.67
N ILE A 5 -23.14 28.94 23.45
CA ILE A 5 -21.85 28.45 22.96
C ILE A 5 -22.05 27.21 22.10
N GLU A 6 -22.88 26.26 22.54
CA GLU A 6 -23.26 25.07 21.73
C GLU A 6 -23.95 25.45 20.41
N GLN A 7 -24.87 26.44 20.41
CA GLN A 7 -25.49 26.89 19.17
C GLN A 7 -24.51 27.58 18.23
N ALA A 8 -23.53 28.31 18.75
CA ALA A 8 -22.51 28.97 17.94
C ALA A 8 -21.54 27.92 17.36
N ASP A 9 -21.17 26.91 18.14
CA ASP A 9 -20.27 25.84 17.70
C ASP A 9 -20.90 24.96 16.62
N ASN A 10 -22.17 24.56 16.80
CA ASN A 10 -22.94 23.85 15.77
C ASN A 10 -23.14 24.68 14.50
N GLY A 11 -23.32 25.99 14.62
CA GLY A 11 -23.44 26.90 13.46
C GLY A 11 -22.12 27.05 12.68
N ILE A 12 -21.00 27.07 13.39
CA ILE A 12 -19.66 27.12 12.79
C ILE A 12 -19.35 25.78 12.09
N ASN A 13 -19.60 24.66 12.74
CA ASN A 13 -19.38 23.33 12.18
C ASN A 13 -20.25 23.05 10.95
N MET A 14 -21.53 23.43 10.97
CA MET A 14 -22.38 23.33 9.78
C MET A 14 -21.90 24.21 8.62
N ASN A 15 -21.41 25.41 8.91
CA ASN A 15 -20.92 26.32 7.86
C ASN A 15 -19.57 25.86 7.27
N ILE A 16 -18.71 25.25 8.09
CA ILE A 16 -17.45 24.64 7.64
C ILE A 16 -17.75 23.43 6.77
N ASN A 17 -18.58 22.51 7.22
CA ASN A 17 -18.97 21.33 6.46
C ASN A 17 -19.68 21.72 5.14
N TYR A 18 -20.61 22.66 5.15
CA TYR A 18 -21.24 23.16 3.93
C TYR A 18 -20.24 23.74 2.92
N LYS A 19 -19.23 24.47 3.37
CA LYS A 19 -18.17 25.01 2.48
C LYS A 19 -17.25 23.91 1.96
N PHE A 20 -16.96 22.90 2.77
CA PHE A 20 -16.22 21.71 2.34
C PHE A 20 -17.01 20.96 1.27
N ASP A 21 -18.25 20.59 1.56
CA ASP A 21 -19.07 19.74 0.68
C ASP A 21 -19.47 20.44 -0.62
N THR A 22 -19.77 21.75 -0.58
CA THR A 22 -20.32 22.46 -1.75
C THR A 22 -19.27 23.19 -2.59
N ARG A 23 -18.08 23.47 -2.05
CA ARG A 23 -17.05 24.22 -2.77
C ARG A 23 -15.75 23.47 -2.90
N LEU A 24 -15.22 22.95 -1.81
CA LEU A 24 -13.89 22.35 -1.80
C LEU A 24 -13.86 20.97 -2.45
N PHE A 25 -14.84 20.11 -2.15
CA PHE A 25 -14.89 18.77 -2.76
C PHE A 25 -15.07 18.80 -4.28
N PRO A 26 -15.96 19.60 -4.87
CA PRO A 26 -16.06 19.72 -6.32
C PRO A 26 -14.79 20.24 -6.98
N GLU A 27 -14.09 21.18 -6.34
CA GLU A 27 -12.82 21.70 -6.86
C GLU A 27 -11.70 20.65 -6.79
N ILE A 28 -11.64 19.88 -5.70
CA ILE A 28 -10.69 18.76 -5.57
C ILE A 28 -10.96 17.69 -6.62
N GLU A 29 -12.22 17.32 -6.84
CA GLU A 29 -12.57 16.33 -7.87
C GLU A 29 -12.26 16.84 -9.28
N LEU A 30 -12.50 18.11 -9.55
CA LEU A 30 -12.11 18.73 -10.81
C LEU A 30 -10.59 18.73 -11.01
N LEU A 31 -9.81 19.01 -9.96
CA LEU A 31 -8.35 18.96 -10.00
C LEU A 31 -7.85 17.53 -10.23
N LYS A 32 -8.43 16.54 -9.57
CA LYS A 32 -8.11 15.11 -9.79
C LYS A 32 -8.38 14.70 -11.24
N GLN A 33 -9.54 15.07 -11.79
CA GLN A 33 -9.88 14.78 -13.19
C GLN A 33 -8.89 15.43 -14.17
N ARG A 34 -8.51 16.69 -13.92
CA ARG A 34 -7.51 17.38 -14.74
C ARG A 34 -6.14 16.73 -14.64
N GLN A 35 -5.72 16.36 -13.44
CA GLN A 35 -4.46 15.66 -13.22
C GLN A 35 -4.45 14.32 -13.96
N GLN A 36 -5.52 13.54 -13.87
CA GLN A 36 -5.64 12.27 -14.58
C GLN A 36 -5.59 12.47 -16.10
N SER A 37 -6.36 13.43 -16.64
CA SER A 37 -6.34 13.75 -18.08
C SER A 37 -4.96 14.19 -18.56
N LEU A 38 -4.24 15.00 -17.79
CA LEU A 38 -2.87 15.39 -18.12
C LEU A 38 -1.92 14.19 -18.09
N SER A 39 -2.04 13.31 -17.11
CA SER A 39 -1.24 12.09 -16.99
C SER A 39 -1.45 11.17 -18.20
N GLU A 40 -2.71 10.98 -18.61
CA GLU A 40 -3.06 10.18 -19.80
C GLU A 40 -2.49 10.78 -21.09
N GLN A 41 -2.61 12.09 -21.26
CA GLN A 41 -2.05 12.79 -22.42
C GLN A 41 -0.52 12.71 -22.47
N MET A 42 0.15 12.87 -21.32
CA MET A 42 1.60 12.73 -21.22
C MET A 42 2.03 11.30 -21.54
N SER A 43 1.33 10.30 -21.00
CA SER A 43 1.61 8.88 -21.26
C SER A 43 1.47 8.54 -22.74
N LEU A 44 0.40 9.02 -23.40
CA LEU A 44 0.20 8.82 -24.83
C LEU A 44 1.31 9.48 -25.67
N ARG A 45 1.65 10.73 -25.37
CA ARG A 45 2.73 11.45 -26.07
C ARG A 45 4.07 10.76 -25.88
N PHE A 46 4.36 10.31 -24.67
CA PHE A 46 5.57 9.57 -24.36
C PHE A 46 5.64 8.25 -25.14
N GLU A 47 4.54 7.48 -25.17
CA GLU A 47 4.46 6.24 -25.96
C GLU A 47 4.68 6.48 -27.45
N LEU A 48 4.09 7.53 -28.02
CA LEU A 48 4.28 7.88 -29.43
C LEU A 48 5.73 8.26 -29.73
N LEU A 49 6.37 9.04 -28.88
CA LEU A 49 7.78 9.41 -29.03
C LEU A 49 8.70 8.20 -28.88
N ALA A 50 8.44 7.35 -27.91
CA ALA A 50 9.20 6.15 -27.66
C ALA A 50 9.09 5.15 -28.80
N ARG A 51 7.88 4.92 -29.35
CA ARG A 51 7.68 4.10 -30.58
C ARG A 51 8.39 4.67 -31.81
N ARG A 52 8.44 5.99 -31.93
CA ARG A 52 9.17 6.64 -33.00
C ARG A 52 10.67 6.48 -32.87
N ALA A 53 11.19 6.51 -31.65
CA ALA A 53 12.62 6.32 -31.37
C ALA A 53 13.05 4.84 -31.48
N TYR A 54 12.15 3.91 -31.21
CA TYR A 54 12.39 2.46 -31.18
C TYR A 54 11.31 1.70 -31.97
N PRO A 55 11.25 1.86 -33.32
CA PRO A 55 10.17 1.31 -34.13
C PRO A 55 10.15 -0.22 -34.18
N ASP A 56 11.29 -0.86 -33.93
CA ASP A 56 11.45 -2.32 -34.05
C ASP A 56 11.09 -3.07 -32.75
N LEU A 57 10.86 -2.34 -31.62
CA LEU A 57 10.51 -2.96 -30.36
C LEU A 57 8.99 -3.18 -30.23
N THR A 58 8.62 -4.31 -29.68
CA THR A 58 7.25 -4.54 -29.26
C THR A 58 6.88 -3.59 -28.11
N PRO A 59 5.57 -3.34 -27.85
CA PRO A 59 5.15 -2.48 -26.72
C PRO A 59 5.67 -2.97 -25.35
N PHE A 60 5.85 -4.26 -25.19
CA PHE A 60 6.39 -4.84 -23.97
C PHE A 60 7.90 -4.56 -23.83
N GLU A 61 8.69 -4.88 -24.85
CA GLU A 61 10.14 -4.61 -24.88
C GLU A 61 10.46 -3.13 -24.69
N LEU A 62 9.65 -2.26 -25.30
CA LEU A 62 9.77 -0.82 -25.12
C LEU A 62 9.56 -0.40 -23.67
N ARG A 63 8.52 -0.94 -23.00
CA ARG A 63 8.28 -0.66 -21.58
C ARG A 63 9.42 -1.16 -20.70
N CYS A 64 9.93 -2.36 -20.95
CA CYS A 64 11.10 -2.88 -20.23
C CYS A 64 12.32 -1.97 -20.41
N LYS A 65 12.61 -1.58 -21.66
CA LYS A 65 13.75 -0.69 -21.95
C LYS A 65 13.64 0.67 -21.25
N ILE A 66 12.44 1.24 -21.20
CA ILE A 66 12.17 2.50 -20.50
C ILE A 66 12.35 2.30 -18.98
N PHE A 67 11.77 1.24 -18.44
CA PHE A 67 11.87 0.92 -17.02
C PHE A 67 13.33 0.74 -16.57
N ASP A 68 14.12 0.00 -17.35
CA ASP A 68 15.54 -0.22 -17.07
C ASP A 68 16.39 1.05 -17.16
N ALA A 69 15.94 2.02 -17.98
CA ALA A 69 16.64 3.31 -18.15
C ALA A 69 16.27 4.36 -17.09
N LEU A 70 15.27 4.10 -16.24
CA LEU A 70 14.92 5.04 -15.19
C LEU A 70 16.05 5.16 -14.16
N PRO A 71 16.36 6.38 -13.69
CA PRO A 71 17.36 6.58 -12.65
C PRO A 71 16.88 5.95 -11.34
N ASP A 72 17.83 5.63 -10.46
CA ASP A 72 17.51 5.23 -9.10
C ASP A 72 16.88 6.40 -8.32
N ALA A 73 16.17 6.07 -7.23
CA ALA A 73 15.59 7.07 -6.37
C ALA A 73 16.67 7.96 -5.72
N GLU A 74 16.33 9.23 -5.57
CA GLU A 74 17.16 10.21 -4.87
C GLU A 74 16.34 10.89 -3.75
N GLY A 75 17.00 11.65 -2.89
CA GLY A 75 16.36 12.41 -1.82
C GLY A 75 15.59 11.55 -0.82
N ASP A 76 14.39 12.00 -0.45
CA ASP A 76 13.60 11.40 0.62
C ASP A 76 13.16 9.97 0.30
N ILE A 77 12.83 9.67 -0.95
CA ILE A 77 12.47 8.30 -1.36
C ILE A 77 13.66 7.37 -1.17
N ARG A 78 14.89 7.78 -1.56
CA ARG A 78 16.08 6.96 -1.34
C ARG A 78 16.38 6.74 0.14
N LEU A 79 16.16 7.74 0.98
CA LEU A 79 16.28 7.59 2.44
C LEU A 79 15.26 6.58 2.99
N MET A 80 14.01 6.63 2.53
CA MET A 80 12.98 5.67 2.89
C MET A 80 13.37 4.25 2.48
N GLN A 81 13.83 4.07 1.23
CA GLN A 81 14.32 2.79 0.74
C GLN A 81 15.45 2.23 1.61
N GLN A 82 16.45 3.04 1.97
CA GLN A 82 17.57 2.62 2.83
C GLN A 82 17.10 2.23 4.23
N ALA A 83 16.14 2.96 4.79
CA ALA A 83 15.58 2.64 6.08
C ALA A 83 14.76 1.34 6.04
N ASN A 84 14.00 1.11 4.97
CA ASN A 84 13.27 -0.14 4.74
C ASN A 84 14.21 -1.33 4.48
N GLU A 85 15.33 -1.14 3.78
CA GLU A 85 16.39 -2.16 3.64
C GLU A 85 16.95 -2.58 5.02
N ALA A 86 17.21 -1.59 5.88
CA ALA A 86 17.70 -1.86 7.24
C ALA A 86 16.66 -2.60 8.07
N LEU A 87 15.38 -2.20 7.98
CA LEU A 87 14.28 -2.85 8.66
C LEU A 87 14.06 -4.29 8.16
N MET A 88 14.09 -4.49 6.84
CA MET A 88 13.99 -5.82 6.23
C MET A 88 15.13 -6.75 6.65
N SER A 89 16.35 -6.23 6.76
CA SER A 89 17.49 -7.01 7.25
C SER A 89 17.28 -7.49 8.69
N LYS A 90 16.61 -6.70 9.53
CA LYS A 90 16.24 -7.12 10.89
C LYS A 90 15.16 -8.20 10.87
N LEU A 91 14.14 -8.01 10.07
CA LEU A 91 13.09 -9.00 9.89
C LEU A 91 13.64 -10.33 9.40
N ASP A 92 14.54 -10.32 8.41
CA ASP A 92 15.19 -11.52 7.88
C ASP A 92 15.96 -12.27 8.97
N ALA A 93 16.74 -11.56 9.79
CA ALA A 93 17.47 -12.16 10.91
C ALA A 93 16.53 -12.81 11.94
N ILE A 94 15.40 -12.15 12.27
CA ILE A 94 14.38 -12.69 13.18
C ILE A 94 13.72 -13.92 12.56
N CYS A 95 13.37 -13.87 11.29
CA CYS A 95 12.77 -15.00 10.56
C CYS A 95 13.71 -16.19 10.50
N ALA A 96 14.99 -15.97 10.19
CA ALA A 96 16.00 -17.03 10.15
C ALA A 96 16.18 -17.69 11.52
N ALA A 97 16.27 -16.90 12.61
CA ALA A 97 16.44 -17.40 13.98
C ALA A 97 15.24 -18.24 14.47
N ASN A 98 14.04 -18.00 13.95
CA ASN A 98 12.80 -18.64 14.40
C ASN A 98 12.22 -19.63 13.38
N ASN A 99 12.94 -19.95 12.29
CA ASN A 99 12.47 -20.82 11.20
C ASN A 99 11.12 -20.36 10.63
N ILE A 100 11.02 -19.06 10.34
CA ILE A 100 9.88 -18.40 9.73
C ILE A 100 10.17 -18.21 8.24
N GLN A 101 9.21 -18.59 7.39
CA GLN A 101 9.35 -18.45 5.94
C GLN A 101 8.55 -17.26 5.43
N TYR A 102 9.15 -16.51 4.52
CA TYR A 102 8.51 -15.44 3.78
C TYR A 102 9.02 -15.40 2.33
N TRP A 103 8.35 -14.64 1.48
CA TRP A 103 8.83 -14.36 0.13
C TRP A 103 8.45 -12.94 -0.28
N LEU A 104 9.26 -12.32 -1.14
CA LEU A 104 8.98 -11.00 -1.69
C LEU A 104 7.76 -11.04 -2.60
N SER A 105 7.02 -9.93 -2.66
CA SER A 105 5.84 -9.78 -3.51
C SER A 105 5.76 -8.39 -4.16
N TYR A 106 4.79 -8.22 -5.03
CA TYR A 106 4.45 -6.95 -5.68
C TYR A 106 5.66 -6.17 -6.20
N GLY A 107 5.76 -4.88 -5.85
CA GLY A 107 6.84 -3.96 -6.24
C GLY A 107 8.21 -4.45 -5.81
N SER A 108 8.32 -4.94 -4.60
CA SER A 108 9.57 -5.46 -4.03
C SER A 108 10.14 -6.67 -4.78
N LEU A 109 9.28 -7.59 -5.24
CA LEU A 109 9.72 -8.72 -6.08
C LEU A 109 10.15 -8.23 -7.47
N VAL A 110 9.37 -7.35 -8.10
CA VAL A 110 9.71 -6.81 -9.43
C VAL A 110 11.02 -6.04 -9.37
N GLY A 111 11.20 -5.16 -8.39
CA GLY A 111 12.42 -4.38 -8.22
C GLY A 111 13.65 -5.26 -8.01
N THR A 112 13.55 -6.28 -7.16
CA THR A 112 14.65 -7.22 -6.92
C THR A 112 15.06 -7.99 -8.17
N LEU A 113 14.09 -8.48 -8.96
CA LEU A 113 14.37 -9.27 -10.17
C LEU A 113 14.88 -8.43 -11.33
N SER A 114 14.41 -7.20 -11.48
CA SER A 114 14.72 -6.36 -12.64
C SER A 114 15.85 -5.37 -12.39
N ARG A 115 16.03 -4.89 -11.16
CA ARG A 115 16.98 -3.83 -10.80
C ARG A 115 17.93 -4.19 -9.67
N SER A 116 17.84 -5.41 -9.11
CA SER A 116 18.58 -5.85 -7.92
C SER A 116 18.34 -4.95 -6.69
N GLY A 117 17.17 -4.35 -6.57
CA GLY A 117 16.81 -3.42 -5.51
C GLY A 117 15.38 -2.91 -5.65
N PHE A 118 15.13 -1.69 -5.21
CA PHE A 118 13.81 -1.07 -5.33
C PHE A 118 13.47 -0.61 -6.74
N ILE A 119 12.20 -0.55 -7.04
CA ILE A 119 11.67 0.29 -8.12
C ILE A 119 11.90 1.76 -7.72
N PRO A 120 12.28 2.69 -8.64
CA PRO A 120 12.70 4.05 -8.27
C PRO A 120 11.70 4.88 -7.47
N TRP A 121 10.40 4.60 -7.58
CA TRP A 121 9.33 5.32 -6.87
C TRP A 121 8.73 4.54 -5.69
N ASP A 122 9.23 3.32 -5.43
CA ASP A 122 8.74 2.47 -4.35
C ASP A 122 9.35 2.90 -3.03
N ASP A 123 8.55 3.06 -2.00
CA ASP A 123 8.96 3.58 -0.70
C ASP A 123 8.70 2.60 0.46
N ASP A 124 8.24 1.39 0.16
CA ASP A 124 7.98 0.31 1.12
C ASP A 124 8.54 -1.04 0.65
N ILE A 125 8.40 -2.04 1.48
CA ILE A 125 8.73 -3.44 1.15
C ILE A 125 7.50 -4.31 1.41
N ASP A 126 7.10 -5.04 0.37
CA ASP A 126 6.02 -6.01 0.41
C ASP A 126 6.57 -7.43 0.51
N ILE A 127 6.11 -8.17 1.50
CA ILE A 127 6.35 -9.61 1.61
C ILE A 127 5.05 -10.38 1.79
N CYS A 128 5.13 -11.67 1.52
CA CYS A 128 4.06 -12.61 1.82
C CYS A 128 4.53 -13.63 2.86
N MET A 129 3.63 -14.04 3.74
CA MET A 129 3.84 -15.11 4.71
C MET A 129 2.62 -16.03 4.79
N LEU A 130 2.83 -17.29 5.12
CA LEU A 130 1.73 -18.13 5.58
C LEU A 130 1.25 -17.66 6.96
N ARG A 131 -0.04 -17.77 7.23
CA ARG A 131 -0.64 -17.39 8.53
C ARG A 131 0.11 -17.99 9.71
N SER A 132 0.48 -19.25 9.63
CA SER A 132 1.26 -19.95 10.68
C SER A 132 2.63 -19.31 10.94
N ASP A 133 3.22 -18.68 9.93
CA ASP A 133 4.51 -18.01 10.06
C ASP A 133 4.35 -16.58 10.59
N VAL A 134 3.24 -15.91 10.27
CA VAL A 134 2.85 -14.64 10.91
C VAL A 134 2.62 -14.85 12.42
N ASP A 135 1.96 -15.95 12.81
CA ASP A 135 1.74 -16.28 14.22
C ASP A 135 3.06 -16.51 14.97
N LYS A 136 4.04 -17.21 14.34
CA LYS A 136 5.39 -17.38 14.90
C LYS A 136 6.12 -16.06 15.03
N LEU A 137 6.05 -15.19 14.00
CA LEU A 137 6.67 -13.87 14.03
C LEU A 137 6.09 -13.02 15.15
N THR A 138 4.76 -13.01 15.29
CA THR A 138 4.08 -12.29 16.38
C THR A 138 4.50 -12.80 17.75
N ALA A 139 4.63 -14.13 17.90
CA ALA A 139 5.11 -14.72 19.15
C ALA A 139 6.58 -14.38 19.45
N ALA A 140 7.44 -14.37 18.44
CA ALA A 140 8.85 -14.01 18.57
C ALA A 140 9.07 -12.54 18.99
N LEU A 141 8.15 -11.66 18.58
CA LEU A 141 8.23 -10.21 18.85
C LEU A 141 7.46 -9.77 20.09
N LYS A 142 6.82 -10.70 20.83
CA LYS A 142 5.91 -10.35 21.94
C LYS A 142 6.54 -9.42 23.00
N ASP A 143 7.80 -9.66 23.30
CA ASP A 143 8.55 -8.91 24.32
C ASP A 143 9.78 -8.19 23.71
N ASP A 144 9.78 -7.99 22.39
CA ASP A 144 10.87 -7.31 21.70
C ASP A 144 10.75 -5.79 21.92
N PRO A 145 11.82 -5.13 22.45
CA PRO A 145 11.77 -3.70 22.73
C PRO A 145 11.91 -2.80 21.51
N GLU A 146 12.40 -3.32 20.38
CA GLU A 146 12.75 -2.53 19.20
C GLU A 146 11.77 -2.70 18.04
N PHE A 147 11.11 -3.88 17.94
CA PHE A 147 10.25 -4.21 16.81
C PHE A 147 8.90 -4.75 17.25
N GLN A 148 7.90 -4.54 16.40
CA GLN A 148 6.53 -4.98 16.67
C GLN A 148 5.77 -5.30 15.37
N ILE A 149 4.71 -6.08 15.51
CA ILE A 149 3.68 -6.22 14.49
C ILE A 149 2.54 -5.27 14.82
N THR A 150 2.15 -4.48 13.83
CA THR A 150 0.98 -3.61 13.91
C THR A 150 -0.08 -4.04 12.93
N LEU A 151 -1.34 -3.75 13.28
CA LEU A 151 -2.49 -4.00 12.44
C LEU A 151 -3.07 -2.65 12.02
N VAL A 152 -3.07 -2.38 10.74
CA VAL A 152 -3.58 -1.13 10.18
C VAL A 152 -4.75 -1.44 9.26
N TYR A 153 -5.82 -0.66 9.38
CA TYR A 153 -6.90 -0.67 8.39
C TYR A 153 -6.65 0.45 7.40
N ASP A 154 -6.39 0.07 6.17
CA ASP A 154 -6.28 1.03 5.09
C ASP A 154 -7.67 1.29 4.52
N TRP A 155 -8.06 2.56 4.51
CA TRP A 155 -9.34 3.01 3.95
C TRP A 155 -9.45 2.70 2.45
N PHE A 156 -8.35 2.79 1.70
CA PHE A 156 -8.36 2.54 0.26
C PHE A 156 -8.41 1.05 -0.09
N VAL A 157 -7.75 0.21 0.68
CA VAL A 157 -7.68 -1.24 0.43
C VAL A 157 -8.82 -1.98 1.13
N LYS A 158 -9.52 -1.33 2.07
CA LYS A 158 -10.62 -1.88 2.87
C LYS A 158 -10.29 -3.27 3.47
N CYS A 159 -9.04 -3.47 3.83
CA CYS A 159 -8.58 -4.71 4.46
C CYS A 159 -7.62 -4.40 5.60
N ARG A 160 -7.49 -5.38 6.48
CA ARG A 160 -6.52 -5.34 7.57
C ARG A 160 -5.13 -5.66 7.03
N GLN A 161 -4.23 -4.68 7.09
CA GLN A 161 -2.83 -4.85 6.76
C GLN A 161 -2.03 -5.21 8.01
N VAL A 162 -1.08 -6.11 7.85
CA VAL A 162 -0.13 -6.52 8.89
C VAL A 162 1.20 -5.89 8.56
N ARG A 163 1.79 -5.15 9.49
CA ARG A 163 3.05 -4.44 9.28
C ARG A 163 4.07 -4.81 10.33
N PHE A 164 5.27 -5.13 9.89
CA PHE A 164 6.43 -5.17 10.77
C PHE A 164 7.06 -3.78 10.82
N CYS A 165 7.25 -3.21 11.99
CA CYS A 165 7.78 -1.87 12.16
C CYS A 165 8.58 -1.73 13.46
N SER A 166 9.29 -0.61 13.58
CA SER A 166 9.92 -0.23 14.83
C SER A 166 8.89 0.16 15.89
N THR A 167 9.19 -0.07 17.17
CA THR A 167 8.43 0.48 18.31
C THR A 167 8.61 2.00 18.44
N ASN A 168 9.66 2.55 17.82
CA ASN A 168 9.89 3.99 17.78
C ASN A 168 8.99 4.64 16.72
N SER A 169 7.95 5.35 17.15
CA SER A 169 6.98 6.02 16.28
C SER A 169 7.56 7.14 15.40
N LEU A 170 8.79 7.56 15.62
CA LEU A 170 9.50 8.53 14.76
C LEU A 170 10.08 7.88 13.50
N ILE A 171 10.12 6.56 13.42
CA ILE A 171 10.57 5.82 12.24
C ILE A 171 9.34 5.46 11.42
N PRO A 172 9.10 6.11 10.27
CA PRO A 172 7.87 5.91 9.49
C PRO A 172 7.90 4.64 8.61
N CYS A 173 9.02 3.89 8.65
CA CYS A 173 9.23 2.72 7.81
C CYS A 173 8.52 1.49 8.33
N PHE A 174 8.07 0.65 7.42
CA PHE A 174 7.43 -0.63 7.72
C PHE A 174 7.64 -1.63 6.58
N VAL A 175 7.49 -2.90 6.89
CA VAL A 175 7.37 -3.98 5.90
C VAL A 175 5.93 -4.46 5.91
N ASP A 176 5.24 -4.36 4.79
CA ASP A 176 3.87 -4.85 4.63
C ASP A 176 3.89 -6.37 4.46
N ILE A 177 3.05 -7.07 5.25
CA ILE A 177 2.96 -8.52 5.27
C ILE A 177 1.59 -8.97 4.76
N SER A 178 1.56 -9.48 3.56
CA SER A 178 0.38 -10.13 2.99
C SER A 178 0.27 -11.57 3.52
N ILE A 179 -0.84 -11.86 4.21
CA ILE A 179 -1.09 -13.19 4.79
C ILE A 179 -1.67 -14.13 3.74
N TYR A 180 -1.07 -15.30 3.61
CA TYR A 180 -1.55 -16.38 2.76
C TYR A 180 -2.00 -17.58 3.57
N ASP A 181 -3.09 -18.18 3.15
CA ASP A 181 -3.61 -19.43 3.69
C ASP A 181 -3.47 -20.55 2.65
N ARG A 182 -3.20 -21.76 3.11
CA ARG A 182 -3.19 -22.92 2.24
C ARG A 182 -4.63 -23.28 1.87
N ALA A 183 -4.94 -23.29 0.58
CA ALA A 183 -6.21 -23.83 0.11
C ALA A 183 -6.22 -25.35 0.26
N ALA A 184 -7.32 -25.90 0.76
CA ALA A 184 -7.51 -27.35 0.86
C ALA A 184 -7.55 -28.01 -0.51
N GLU A 185 -7.98 -27.28 -1.55
CA GLU A 185 -8.15 -27.77 -2.90
C GLU A 185 -7.90 -26.64 -3.92
N ASN A 186 -7.04 -26.90 -4.90
CA ASN A 186 -6.83 -26.01 -6.04
C ASN A 186 -7.82 -26.37 -7.15
N SER A 187 -9.12 -26.18 -6.91
CA SER A 187 -10.14 -26.37 -7.92
C SER A 187 -10.67 -25.05 -8.43
N LYS A 188 -11.08 -25.03 -9.71
CA LYS A 188 -11.73 -23.85 -10.30
C LYS A 188 -12.93 -23.42 -9.45
N ARG A 189 -13.70 -24.39 -8.95
CA ARG A 189 -14.88 -24.17 -8.11
C ARG A 189 -14.52 -23.42 -6.81
N ALA A 190 -13.47 -23.84 -6.10
CA ALA A 190 -13.02 -23.19 -4.86
C ALA A 190 -12.56 -21.75 -5.15
N ASN A 191 -11.81 -21.53 -6.23
CA ASN A 191 -11.37 -20.20 -6.65
C ASN A 191 -12.54 -19.29 -7.03
N ASP A 192 -13.54 -19.81 -7.75
CA ASP A 192 -14.73 -19.06 -8.11
C ASP A 192 -15.57 -18.68 -6.87
N GLN A 193 -15.67 -19.57 -5.88
CA GLN A 193 -16.34 -19.30 -4.61
C GLN A 193 -15.62 -18.21 -3.80
N LEU A 194 -14.30 -18.29 -3.67
CA LEU A 194 -13.50 -17.27 -2.98
C LEU A 194 -13.61 -15.91 -3.67
N ARG A 195 -13.60 -15.91 -5.01
CA ARG A 195 -13.79 -14.69 -5.79
C ARG A 195 -15.16 -14.06 -5.55
N GLN A 196 -16.21 -14.89 -5.53
CA GLN A 196 -17.58 -14.45 -5.28
C GLN A 196 -17.73 -13.87 -3.87
N LEU A 197 -17.22 -14.55 -2.84
CA LEU A 197 -17.21 -14.06 -1.46
C LEU A 197 -16.48 -12.71 -1.33
N ARG A 198 -15.38 -12.54 -2.06
CA ARG A 198 -14.64 -11.27 -2.07
C ARG A 198 -15.48 -10.14 -2.68
N ILE A 199 -16.19 -10.40 -3.78
CA ILE A 199 -17.10 -9.42 -4.40
C ILE A 199 -18.21 -9.03 -3.42
N GLU A 200 -18.88 -10.01 -2.81
CA GLU A 200 -19.96 -9.79 -1.85
C GLU A 200 -19.47 -8.98 -0.62
N LEU A 201 -18.25 -9.26 -0.15
CA LEU A 201 -17.64 -8.50 0.95
C LEU A 201 -17.34 -7.06 0.54
N MET A 202 -16.83 -6.84 -0.66
CA MET A 202 -16.58 -5.48 -1.17
C MET A 202 -17.89 -4.69 -1.33
N ASP A 203 -18.93 -5.32 -1.91
CA ASP A 203 -20.25 -4.72 -2.04
C ASP A 203 -20.86 -4.38 -0.67
N PHE A 204 -20.64 -5.24 0.33
CA PHE A 204 -21.05 -4.98 1.71
C PHE A 204 -20.35 -3.73 2.27
N PHE A 205 -19.04 -3.60 2.10
CA PHE A 205 -18.29 -2.43 2.56
C PHE A 205 -18.67 -1.14 1.82
N ASP A 206 -19.02 -1.22 0.54
CA ASP A 206 -19.42 -0.05 -0.25
C ASP A 206 -20.83 0.45 0.10
N ASN A 207 -21.71 -0.45 0.54
CA ASN A 207 -23.10 -0.13 0.84
C ASN A 207 -23.40 0.11 2.33
N ASN A 208 -22.41 -0.09 3.22
CA ASN A 208 -22.58 0.13 4.65
C ASN A 208 -21.55 1.14 5.16
N GLU A 209 -22.02 2.20 5.79
CA GLU A 209 -21.15 3.07 6.58
C GLU A 209 -20.72 2.29 7.83
N LEU A 210 -19.51 1.74 7.77
CA LEU A 210 -18.91 1.08 8.92
C LEU A 210 -18.23 2.14 9.78
N GLU A 211 -18.78 2.43 10.95
CA GLU A 211 -18.04 3.14 11.99
C GLU A 211 -16.93 2.22 12.49
N PHE A 212 -15.72 2.45 12.04
CA PHE A 212 -14.56 1.82 12.63
C PHE A 212 -14.21 2.57 13.92
N SER A 213 -14.60 2.03 15.06
CA SER A 213 -14.03 2.45 16.33
C SER A 213 -12.56 2.02 16.35
N LEU A 214 -11.66 2.98 16.24
CA LEU A 214 -10.24 2.78 16.56
C LEU A 214 -10.16 2.57 18.09
N GLU A 215 -10.36 1.35 18.56
CA GLU A 215 -9.88 0.97 19.87
C GLU A 215 -8.35 0.95 19.79
N ARG A 216 -7.75 1.92 20.49
CA ARG A 216 -6.31 2.07 20.67
C ARG A 216 -5.77 1.01 21.61
#